data_e81bb31ee4046f1ece804e919132743b
#
_entry.id   e81bb31ee4046f1ece804e919132743b
#
_cell.length_a   1.000
_cell.length_b   1.000
_cell.length_c   1.000
_cell.angle_alpha   90.00
_cell.angle_beta   90.00
_cell.angle_gamma   90.00
#
_symmetry.space_group_name_H-M   'P 1'
#
loop_
_entity.id
_entity.type
_entity.pdbx_description
1 polymer ?
#
loop_
_entity_poly.entity_id
_entity_poly.type
_entity_poly.pdbx_seq_one_letter_code
_entity_poly.pdbx_strand_id
1 'polypeptide(L)'
;MHRKPRILVVGSFVMDVIATTEQVPRSGQTVYGKSFHMAPGGKGANQALQCARLGADVTMMGCVGDDLFGKALLKTPQADGVDVSRVLVRRDVTSGVGHVTLEVTEHTAQNRIVVIPGANRTLTVEEVSWIQQEIATYDMVLLQLEIPLEVNRAVARWARDAGVPVMLNPAPATDLDDELLSLVTYLTPNEQEAAMETGLPLNMENGVICPEDLARIAAALRDKGVEHVIITLGSNGSAVVEADGIRRIPCVKMSHVADPTAAGDSFVGALSVGLTIGLSLENALAFASHTAAITVSRMGAMPSLPSLEEVEALLKERGFQAFALSALDVLRT
;
A
#
# COMPACT_ATOMS: atom_id res chain seq x y z
N MET A 1 -24.07 0.08 18.24
CA MET A 1 -23.74 -1.01 17.30
C MET A 1 -22.54 -0.53 16.51
N HIS A 2 -21.43 -1.22 16.58
CA HIS A 2 -20.27 -0.90 15.75
C HIS A 2 -20.58 -1.40 14.33
N ARG A 3 -20.61 -0.49 13.34
CA ARG A 3 -20.69 -0.86 11.92
C ARG A 3 -19.29 -1.21 11.40
N LYS A 4 -19.20 -1.92 10.29
CA LYS A 4 -17.94 -2.10 9.55
C LYS A 4 -17.30 -0.75 9.25
N PRO A 5 -15.96 -0.66 9.31
CA PRO A 5 -15.27 0.54 8.88
C PRO A 5 -15.46 0.75 7.37
N ARG A 6 -15.71 1.99 6.97
CA ARG A 6 -15.81 2.39 5.57
C ARG A 6 -14.53 3.10 5.16
N ILE A 7 -13.86 2.53 4.18
CA ILE A 7 -12.56 3.05 3.70
C ILE A 7 -12.70 3.46 2.23
N LEU A 8 -12.31 4.70 1.93
CA LEU A 8 -12.17 5.19 0.57
C LEU A 8 -10.72 5.03 0.12
N VAL A 9 -10.50 4.37 -1.00
CA VAL A 9 -9.19 4.30 -1.65
C VAL A 9 -9.25 5.04 -2.97
N VAL A 10 -8.41 6.07 -3.13
CA VAL A 10 -8.26 6.77 -4.42
C VAL A 10 -6.87 6.48 -4.94
N GLY A 11 -6.76 5.68 -6.01
CA GLY A 11 -5.46 5.15 -6.41
C GLY A 11 -5.48 4.36 -7.71
N SER A 12 -4.43 3.61 -7.92
CA SER A 12 -4.04 2.99 -9.17
C SER A 12 -4.51 1.55 -9.33
N PHE A 13 -4.58 1.15 -10.59
CA PHE A 13 -4.67 -0.22 -11.09
C PHE A 13 -3.51 -0.48 -12.06
N VAL A 14 -2.73 -1.53 -11.84
CA VAL A 14 -1.58 -1.88 -12.67
C VAL A 14 -1.55 -3.38 -12.91
N MET A 15 -1.44 -3.80 -14.17
CA MET A 15 -1.22 -5.19 -14.54
C MET A 15 0.27 -5.46 -14.61
N ASP A 16 0.80 -6.26 -13.72
CA ASP A 16 2.18 -6.71 -13.80
C ASP A 16 2.29 -7.85 -14.83
N VAL A 17 3.13 -7.61 -15.83
CA VAL A 17 3.46 -8.54 -16.91
C VAL A 17 4.88 -9.00 -16.70
N ILE A 18 5.07 -10.23 -16.23
CA ILE A 18 6.33 -10.72 -15.69
C ILE A 18 6.89 -11.80 -16.59
N ALA A 19 8.06 -11.54 -17.18
CA ALA A 19 8.84 -12.52 -17.94
C ALA A 19 10.09 -12.91 -17.15
N THR A 20 10.25 -14.21 -16.88
CA THR A 20 11.44 -14.73 -16.20
C THR A 20 12.46 -15.25 -17.22
N THR A 21 13.73 -14.90 -17.03
CA THR A 21 14.85 -15.31 -17.89
C THR A 21 16.10 -15.58 -17.07
N GLU A 22 17.07 -16.31 -17.64
CA GLU A 22 18.41 -16.46 -17.04
C GLU A 22 19.31 -15.25 -17.27
N GLN A 23 19.05 -14.51 -18.36
CA GLN A 23 19.83 -13.36 -18.74
C GLN A 23 18.95 -12.31 -19.40
N VAL A 24 19.05 -11.07 -18.94
CA VAL A 24 18.36 -9.94 -19.57
C VAL A 24 19.01 -9.63 -20.93
N PRO A 25 18.21 -9.39 -21.99
CA PRO A 25 18.74 -9.08 -23.31
C PRO A 25 19.52 -7.76 -23.31
N ARG A 26 20.64 -7.71 -23.99
CA ARG A 26 21.36 -6.48 -24.31
C ARG A 26 20.68 -5.79 -25.50
N SER A 27 21.07 -4.55 -25.78
CA SER A 27 20.55 -3.81 -26.93
C SER A 27 20.71 -4.65 -28.22
N GLY A 28 19.57 -4.84 -28.95
CA GLY A 28 19.53 -5.64 -30.18
C GLY A 28 19.56 -7.17 -29.98
N GLN A 29 19.63 -7.67 -28.76
CA GLN A 29 19.67 -9.10 -28.48
C GLN A 29 18.25 -9.65 -28.23
N THR A 30 17.96 -10.86 -28.70
CA THR A 30 16.79 -11.67 -28.35
C THR A 30 17.24 -12.81 -27.45
N VAL A 31 16.54 -13.02 -26.33
CA VAL A 31 16.78 -14.16 -25.42
C VAL A 31 15.48 -14.95 -25.22
N TYR A 32 15.62 -16.23 -24.90
CA TYR A 32 14.48 -17.05 -24.52
C TYR A 32 14.15 -16.87 -23.04
N GLY A 33 12.85 -16.62 -22.73
CA GLY A 33 12.36 -16.64 -21.36
C GLY A 33 12.09 -18.07 -20.87
N LYS A 34 12.02 -18.23 -19.54
CA LYS A 34 11.69 -19.50 -18.86
C LYS A 34 10.20 -19.61 -18.56
N SER A 35 9.60 -18.50 -18.17
CA SER A 35 8.17 -18.44 -17.81
C SER A 35 7.61 -17.04 -18.08
N PHE A 36 6.30 -16.98 -18.17
CA PHE A 36 5.53 -15.75 -18.30
C PHE A 36 4.28 -15.85 -17.42
N HIS A 37 3.99 -14.79 -16.69
CA HIS A 37 2.71 -14.68 -15.98
C HIS A 37 2.26 -13.22 -15.87
N MET A 38 0.98 -13.04 -15.61
CA MET A 38 0.36 -11.75 -15.36
C MET A 38 -0.21 -11.74 -13.94
N ALA A 39 0.01 -10.65 -13.21
CA ALA A 39 -0.51 -10.47 -11.87
C ALA A 39 -1.26 -9.15 -11.80
N PRO A 40 -2.58 -9.16 -11.51
CA PRO A 40 -3.29 -7.92 -11.20
C PRO A 40 -2.72 -7.32 -9.92
N GLY A 41 -2.58 -5.98 -9.92
CA GLY A 41 -1.98 -5.22 -8.86
C GLY A 41 -2.27 -3.72 -9.01
N GLY A 42 -1.32 -2.90 -8.64
CA GLY A 42 -1.43 -1.46 -8.45
C GLY A 42 -1.62 -1.15 -6.97
N LYS A 43 -0.88 -0.17 -6.45
CA LYS A 43 -0.86 0.13 -5.00
C LYS A 43 -2.26 0.41 -4.45
N GLY A 44 -3.03 1.24 -5.15
CA GLY A 44 -4.41 1.52 -4.75
C GLY A 44 -5.27 0.26 -4.70
N ALA A 45 -5.26 -0.53 -5.74
CA ALA A 45 -6.07 -1.75 -5.82
C ALA A 45 -5.63 -2.83 -4.82
N ASN A 46 -4.32 -2.97 -4.57
CA ASN A 46 -3.79 -3.88 -3.54
C ASN A 46 -4.26 -3.48 -2.15
N GLN A 47 -4.13 -2.19 -1.80
CA GLN A 47 -4.55 -1.66 -0.49
C GLN A 47 -6.07 -1.78 -0.30
N ALA A 48 -6.87 -1.45 -1.33
CA ALA A 48 -8.32 -1.61 -1.30
C ALA A 48 -8.73 -3.07 -1.07
N LEU A 49 -8.11 -3.99 -1.83
CA LEU A 49 -8.37 -5.42 -1.71
C LEU A 49 -7.98 -5.95 -0.33
N GLN A 50 -6.83 -5.51 0.22
CA GLN A 50 -6.42 -5.94 1.56
C GLN A 50 -7.41 -5.46 2.63
N CYS A 51 -7.88 -4.22 2.55
CA CYS A 51 -8.90 -3.72 3.48
C CYS A 51 -10.20 -4.55 3.39
N ALA A 52 -10.66 -4.88 2.18
CA ALA A 52 -11.87 -5.67 1.97
C ALA A 52 -11.72 -7.11 2.50
N ARG A 53 -10.59 -7.77 2.23
CA ARG A 53 -10.29 -9.12 2.75
C ARG A 53 -10.21 -9.18 4.28
N LEU A 54 -9.91 -8.06 4.90
CA LEU A 54 -9.96 -7.91 6.36
C LEU A 54 -11.34 -7.52 6.88
N GLY A 55 -12.34 -7.34 6.00
CA GLY A 55 -13.74 -7.15 6.37
C GLY A 55 -14.22 -5.70 6.39
N ALA A 56 -13.45 -4.73 5.92
CA ALA A 56 -13.91 -3.36 5.76
C ALA A 56 -14.86 -3.20 4.54
N ASP A 57 -15.76 -2.23 4.60
CA ASP A 57 -16.53 -1.75 3.46
C ASP A 57 -15.65 -0.78 2.66
N VAL A 58 -15.24 -1.17 1.45
CA VAL A 58 -14.26 -0.43 0.66
C VAL A 58 -14.86 0.11 -0.62
N THR A 59 -14.73 1.42 -0.84
CA THR A 59 -14.98 2.04 -2.15
C THR A 59 -13.64 2.39 -2.80
N MET A 60 -13.44 1.91 -4.03
CA MET A 60 -12.25 2.22 -4.83
C MET A 60 -12.60 3.22 -5.92
N MET A 61 -11.83 4.31 -5.99
CA MET A 61 -11.84 5.28 -7.08
C MET A 61 -10.51 5.25 -7.83
N GLY A 62 -10.56 5.18 -9.15
CA GLY A 62 -9.39 5.14 -10.02
C GLY A 62 -9.80 5.03 -11.48
N CYS A 63 -8.82 4.72 -12.34
CA CYS A 63 -9.05 4.56 -13.78
C CYS A 63 -8.40 3.28 -14.32
N VAL A 64 -9.11 2.63 -15.25
CA VAL A 64 -8.59 1.54 -16.08
C VAL A 64 -8.87 1.81 -17.55
N GLY A 65 -8.17 1.13 -18.45
CA GLY A 65 -8.47 1.15 -19.89
C GLY A 65 -9.65 0.23 -20.23
N ASP A 66 -10.34 0.48 -21.35
CA ASP A 66 -11.32 -0.46 -21.93
C ASP A 66 -10.58 -1.57 -22.70
N ASP A 67 -9.75 -2.31 -21.99
CA ASP A 67 -8.92 -3.39 -22.53
C ASP A 67 -9.04 -4.68 -21.69
N LEU A 68 -8.32 -5.72 -22.09
CA LEU A 68 -8.34 -6.99 -21.36
C LEU A 68 -7.75 -6.86 -19.95
N PHE A 69 -6.78 -5.98 -19.78
CA PHE A 69 -6.17 -5.74 -18.47
C PHE A 69 -7.13 -5.01 -17.54
N GLY A 70 -7.83 -3.96 -18.03
CA GLY A 70 -8.83 -3.24 -17.24
C GLY A 70 -9.91 -4.16 -16.69
N LYS A 71 -10.44 -5.04 -17.55
CA LYS A 71 -11.45 -6.05 -17.15
C LYS A 71 -10.90 -7.01 -16.07
N ALA A 72 -9.67 -7.48 -16.24
CA ALA A 72 -9.02 -8.37 -15.28
C ALA A 72 -8.71 -7.68 -13.95
N LEU A 73 -8.25 -6.42 -13.99
CA LEU A 73 -7.92 -5.60 -12.82
C LEU A 73 -9.14 -5.32 -11.93
N LEU A 74 -10.32 -5.13 -12.51
CA LEU A 74 -11.55 -4.89 -11.76
C LEU A 74 -12.15 -6.18 -11.19
N LYS A 75 -11.93 -7.31 -11.85
CA LYS A 75 -12.58 -8.59 -11.50
C LYS A 75 -12.22 -9.06 -10.08
N THR A 76 -10.95 -9.04 -9.73
CA THR A 76 -10.49 -9.57 -8.42
C THR A 76 -10.98 -8.73 -7.26
N PRO A 77 -10.76 -7.40 -7.21
CA PRO A 77 -11.29 -6.57 -6.13
C PRO A 77 -12.81 -6.66 -6.00
N GLN A 78 -13.54 -6.66 -7.12
CA GLN A 78 -14.99 -6.77 -7.12
C GLN A 78 -15.49 -8.12 -6.56
N ALA A 79 -14.79 -9.22 -6.88
CA ALA A 79 -15.12 -10.54 -6.35
C ALA A 79 -14.92 -10.64 -4.84
N ASP A 80 -13.98 -9.91 -4.29
CA ASP A 80 -13.68 -9.85 -2.86
C ASP A 80 -14.40 -8.67 -2.14
N GLY A 81 -15.43 -8.09 -2.77
CA GLY A 81 -16.34 -7.14 -2.12
C GLY A 81 -15.93 -5.67 -2.17
N VAL A 82 -14.88 -5.30 -2.91
CA VAL A 82 -14.57 -3.89 -3.16
C VAL A 82 -15.60 -3.27 -4.08
N ASP A 83 -16.21 -2.14 -3.68
CA ASP A 83 -17.06 -1.35 -4.56
C ASP A 83 -16.21 -0.62 -5.61
N VAL A 84 -16.24 -1.12 -6.83
CA VAL A 84 -15.56 -0.55 -8.00
C VAL A 84 -16.49 0.26 -8.91
N SER A 85 -17.72 0.56 -8.47
CA SER A 85 -18.72 1.27 -9.27
C SER A 85 -18.31 2.69 -9.66
N ARG A 86 -17.38 3.28 -8.91
CA ARG A 86 -16.81 4.60 -9.15
C ARG A 86 -15.55 4.58 -10.02
N VAL A 87 -15.03 3.40 -10.41
CA VAL A 87 -13.86 3.29 -11.28
C VAL A 87 -14.21 3.68 -12.71
N LEU A 88 -13.40 4.56 -13.29
CA LEU A 88 -13.60 5.05 -14.66
C LEU A 88 -12.92 4.13 -15.68
N VAL A 89 -13.61 3.90 -16.80
CA VAL A 89 -13.08 3.11 -17.91
C VAL A 89 -12.79 4.01 -19.09
N ARG A 90 -11.51 4.06 -19.52
CA ARG A 90 -11.01 4.89 -20.62
C ARG A 90 -10.95 4.12 -21.92
N ARG A 91 -11.56 4.64 -22.99
CA ARG A 91 -11.56 3.98 -24.31
C ARG A 91 -10.27 4.18 -25.10
N ASP A 92 -9.65 5.36 -24.94
CA ASP A 92 -8.52 5.78 -25.77
C ASP A 92 -7.16 5.68 -25.05
N VAL A 93 -7.14 5.08 -23.85
CA VAL A 93 -5.94 4.93 -23.04
C VAL A 93 -5.89 3.51 -22.49
N THR A 94 -4.72 2.88 -22.54
CA THR A 94 -4.51 1.53 -21.97
C THR A 94 -4.55 1.56 -20.45
N SER A 95 -4.88 0.43 -19.85
CA SER A 95 -4.69 0.22 -18.41
C SER A 95 -3.21 0.39 -18.02
N GLY A 96 -2.96 0.67 -16.74
CA GLY A 96 -1.60 0.69 -16.20
C GLY A 96 -0.92 -0.68 -16.34
N VAL A 97 0.38 -0.68 -16.71
CA VAL A 97 1.17 -1.90 -16.89
C VAL A 97 2.52 -1.76 -16.21
N GLY A 98 2.90 -2.75 -15.40
CA GLY A 98 4.24 -2.99 -14.94
C GLY A 98 4.90 -4.07 -15.80
N HIS A 99 5.79 -3.70 -16.71
CA HIS A 99 6.57 -4.67 -17.48
C HIS A 99 7.80 -5.08 -16.69
N VAL A 100 7.79 -6.31 -16.17
CA VAL A 100 8.84 -6.84 -15.29
C VAL A 100 9.65 -7.89 -16.03
N THR A 101 10.96 -7.67 -16.16
CA THR A 101 11.90 -8.71 -16.54
C THR A 101 12.61 -9.19 -15.28
N LEU A 102 12.37 -10.44 -14.91
CA LEU A 102 12.98 -11.09 -13.75
C LEU A 102 14.14 -11.98 -14.22
N GLU A 103 15.36 -11.55 -13.93
CA GLU A 103 16.57 -12.33 -14.17
C GLU A 103 16.81 -13.27 -12.99
N VAL A 104 16.72 -14.57 -13.21
CA VAL A 104 16.89 -15.59 -12.16
C VAL A 104 18.03 -16.51 -12.55
N THR A 105 19.11 -16.47 -11.76
CA THR A 105 20.26 -17.37 -11.85
C THR A 105 20.29 -18.31 -10.64
N GLU A 106 21.24 -19.23 -10.58
CA GLU A 106 21.43 -20.10 -9.40
C GLU A 106 21.75 -19.32 -8.10
N HIS A 107 22.25 -18.08 -8.23
CA HIS A 107 22.77 -17.32 -7.10
C HIS A 107 22.04 -16.00 -6.84
N THR A 108 21.28 -15.49 -7.82
CA THR A 108 20.68 -14.15 -7.73
C THR A 108 19.31 -14.09 -8.41
N ALA A 109 18.44 -13.24 -7.88
CA ALA A 109 17.22 -12.80 -8.56
C ALA A 109 17.25 -11.27 -8.63
N GLN A 110 17.13 -10.70 -9.84
CA GLN A 110 17.11 -9.26 -10.08
C GLN A 110 15.95 -8.91 -11.01
N ASN A 111 15.23 -7.85 -10.72
CA ASN A 111 14.17 -7.35 -11.59
C ASN A 111 14.61 -6.07 -12.32
N ARG A 112 14.02 -5.87 -13.49
CA ARG A 112 14.01 -4.59 -14.21
C ARG A 112 12.58 -4.30 -14.57
N ILE A 113 12.11 -3.11 -14.19
CA ILE A 113 10.71 -2.75 -14.29
C ILE A 113 10.57 -1.48 -15.12
N VAL A 114 9.67 -1.54 -16.10
CA VAL A 114 9.19 -0.36 -16.83
C VAL A 114 7.72 -0.18 -16.48
N VAL A 115 7.39 0.94 -15.87
CA VAL A 115 5.99 1.27 -15.52
C VAL A 115 5.39 2.15 -16.60
N ILE A 116 4.26 1.72 -17.13
CA ILE A 116 3.40 2.49 -18.01
C ILE A 116 2.16 2.87 -17.19
N PRO A 117 2.01 4.13 -16.76
CA PRO A 117 0.91 4.52 -15.89
C PRO A 117 -0.47 4.34 -16.55
N GLY A 118 -0.56 4.55 -17.87
CA GLY A 118 -1.78 4.41 -18.63
C GLY A 118 -2.92 5.26 -18.06
N ALA A 119 -4.11 4.68 -17.95
CA ALA A 119 -5.32 5.34 -17.49
C ALA A 119 -5.19 5.97 -16.08
N ASN A 120 -4.31 5.46 -15.21
CA ASN A 120 -4.11 6.02 -13.87
C ASN A 120 -3.75 7.51 -13.88
N ARG A 121 -3.00 7.98 -14.88
CA ARG A 121 -2.58 9.40 -15.01
C ARG A 121 -3.62 10.29 -15.65
N THR A 122 -4.77 9.76 -16.04
CA THR A 122 -5.85 10.54 -16.71
C THR A 122 -6.95 10.97 -15.75
N LEU A 123 -6.86 10.58 -14.47
CA LEU A 123 -7.83 10.96 -13.45
C LEU A 123 -7.75 12.46 -13.18
N THR A 124 -8.91 13.15 -13.16
CA THR A 124 -8.98 14.59 -12.90
C THR A 124 -9.71 14.91 -11.61
N VAL A 125 -9.51 16.12 -11.09
CA VAL A 125 -10.18 16.59 -9.88
C VAL A 125 -11.69 16.67 -10.05
N GLU A 126 -12.17 17.06 -11.24
CA GLU A 126 -13.61 17.14 -11.55
C GLU A 126 -14.28 15.77 -11.46
N GLU A 127 -13.61 14.73 -11.94
CA GLU A 127 -14.14 13.36 -11.95
C GLU A 127 -14.26 12.74 -10.56
N VAL A 128 -13.44 13.20 -9.64
CA VAL A 128 -13.48 12.76 -8.23
C VAL A 128 -14.27 13.70 -7.32
N SER A 129 -14.87 14.78 -7.86
CA SER A 129 -15.53 15.83 -7.06
C SER A 129 -16.72 15.34 -6.22
N TRP A 130 -17.36 14.22 -6.58
CA TRP A 130 -18.39 13.56 -5.79
C TRP A 130 -17.88 13.19 -4.37
N ILE A 131 -16.57 12.93 -4.23
CA ILE A 131 -15.93 12.59 -2.96
C ILE A 131 -16.14 13.72 -1.95
N GLN A 132 -16.07 14.98 -2.36
CA GLN A 132 -16.29 16.12 -1.47
C GLN A 132 -17.62 16.07 -0.73
N GLN A 133 -18.65 15.51 -1.36
CA GLN A 133 -19.99 15.41 -0.77
C GLN A 133 -20.16 14.18 0.13
N GLU A 134 -19.45 13.10 -0.19
CA GLU A 134 -19.61 11.80 0.46
C GLU A 134 -18.50 11.50 1.49
N ILE A 135 -17.39 12.26 1.49
CA ILE A 135 -16.17 11.94 2.23
C ILE A 135 -16.39 11.78 3.74
N ALA A 136 -17.27 12.57 4.34
CA ALA A 136 -17.62 12.47 5.76
C ALA A 136 -18.31 11.15 6.15
N THR A 137 -18.67 10.32 5.17
CA THR A 137 -19.26 8.99 5.43
C THR A 137 -18.20 7.90 5.57
N TYR A 138 -16.94 8.20 5.25
CA TYR A 138 -15.82 7.28 5.38
C TYR A 138 -15.09 7.49 6.72
N ASP A 139 -14.46 6.44 7.20
CA ASP A 139 -13.67 6.46 8.44
C ASP A 139 -12.19 6.72 8.17
N MET A 140 -11.73 6.51 6.92
CA MET A 140 -10.36 6.78 6.47
C MET A 140 -10.30 6.89 4.95
N VAL A 141 -9.34 7.69 4.47
CA VAL A 141 -8.96 7.79 3.05
C VAL A 141 -7.54 7.29 2.86
N LEU A 142 -7.33 6.41 1.86
CA LEU A 142 -6.01 5.91 1.47
C LEU A 142 -5.61 6.49 0.12
N LEU A 143 -4.37 6.99 0.04
CA LEU A 143 -3.78 7.60 -1.14
C LEU A 143 -2.38 6.99 -1.42
N GLN A 144 -1.99 6.98 -2.69
CA GLN A 144 -0.66 6.59 -3.16
C GLN A 144 -0.25 7.53 -4.32
N LEU A 145 0.99 7.38 -4.84
CA LEU A 145 1.53 8.33 -5.82
C LEU A 145 1.52 7.83 -7.27
N GLU A 146 0.67 6.86 -7.58
CA GLU A 146 0.52 6.34 -8.96
C GLU A 146 -0.58 7.04 -9.77
N ILE A 147 -1.26 8.02 -9.18
CA ILE A 147 -2.27 8.90 -9.81
C ILE A 147 -1.78 10.36 -9.82
N PRO A 148 -2.45 11.30 -10.49
CA PRO A 148 -2.05 12.70 -10.48
C PRO A 148 -2.05 13.32 -9.08
N LEU A 149 -0.97 14.04 -8.73
CA LEU A 149 -0.81 14.66 -7.40
C LEU A 149 -1.90 15.69 -7.08
N GLU A 150 -2.41 16.39 -8.08
CA GLU A 150 -3.54 17.33 -7.92
C GLU A 150 -4.81 16.64 -7.41
N VAL A 151 -5.05 15.39 -7.82
CA VAL A 151 -6.16 14.57 -7.31
C VAL A 151 -5.91 14.20 -5.86
N ASN A 152 -4.69 13.72 -5.53
CA ASN A 152 -4.32 13.41 -4.14
C ASN A 152 -4.49 14.63 -3.25
N ARG A 153 -4.04 15.79 -3.70
CA ARG A 153 -4.15 17.06 -2.95
C ARG A 153 -5.60 17.47 -2.70
N ALA A 154 -6.44 17.40 -3.75
CA ALA A 154 -7.86 17.73 -3.62
C ALA A 154 -8.57 16.81 -2.64
N VAL A 155 -8.39 15.50 -2.77
CA VAL A 155 -9.01 14.50 -1.90
C VAL A 155 -8.52 14.62 -0.46
N ALA A 156 -7.22 14.81 -0.25
CA ALA A 156 -6.65 15.01 1.09
C ALA A 156 -7.21 16.27 1.76
N ARG A 157 -7.39 17.36 1.00
CA ARG A 157 -7.99 18.60 1.52
C ARG A 157 -9.44 18.39 1.93
N TRP A 158 -10.26 17.75 1.08
CA TRP A 158 -11.66 17.46 1.43
C TRP A 158 -11.78 16.55 2.64
N ALA A 159 -10.88 15.56 2.77
CA ALA A 159 -10.83 14.69 3.95
C ALA A 159 -10.49 15.49 5.22
N ARG A 160 -9.46 16.34 5.16
CA ARG A 160 -9.05 17.21 6.29
C ARG A 160 -10.18 18.15 6.71
N ASP A 161 -10.86 18.80 5.76
CA ASP A 161 -11.99 19.71 6.01
C ASP A 161 -13.17 18.98 6.66
N ALA A 162 -13.38 17.70 6.34
CA ALA A 162 -14.41 16.85 6.91
C ALA A 162 -13.98 16.12 8.21
N GLY A 163 -12.75 16.29 8.67
CA GLY A 163 -12.21 15.59 9.83
C GLY A 163 -11.98 14.09 9.63
N VAL A 164 -11.84 13.64 8.37
CA VAL A 164 -11.56 12.25 8.01
C VAL A 164 -10.05 12.04 7.89
N PRO A 165 -9.45 11.08 8.61
CA PRO A 165 -8.02 10.84 8.54
C PRO A 165 -7.57 10.37 7.15
N VAL A 166 -6.40 10.87 6.72
CA VAL A 166 -5.74 10.52 5.47
C VAL A 166 -4.50 9.69 5.74
N MET A 167 -4.42 8.51 5.15
CA MET A 167 -3.21 7.71 5.09
C MET A 167 -2.61 7.80 3.69
N LEU A 168 -1.40 8.33 3.60
CA LEU A 168 -0.63 8.41 2.37
C LEU A 168 0.53 7.42 2.41
N ASN A 169 0.54 6.50 1.46
CA ASN A 169 1.72 5.71 1.13
C ASN A 169 2.48 6.43 0.01
N PRO A 170 3.64 7.07 0.29
CA PRO A 170 4.33 7.93 -0.67
C PRO A 170 5.14 7.11 -1.68
N ALA A 171 4.50 6.17 -2.33
CA ALA A 171 5.07 5.23 -3.29
C ALA A 171 4.36 5.30 -4.67
N PRO A 172 5.11 5.28 -5.79
CA PRO A 172 6.56 5.37 -5.88
C PRO A 172 7.09 6.74 -5.42
N ALA A 173 8.32 6.76 -4.91
CA ALA A 173 8.93 7.98 -4.38
C ALA A 173 8.90 9.11 -5.40
N THR A 174 8.42 10.27 -4.99
CA THR A 174 8.42 11.51 -5.75
C THR A 174 8.53 12.68 -4.77
N ASP A 175 8.98 13.82 -5.23
CA ASP A 175 9.06 15.03 -4.43
C ASP A 175 7.64 15.51 -4.07
N LEU A 176 7.33 15.58 -2.79
CA LEU A 176 6.03 16.02 -2.27
C LEU A 176 6.15 17.44 -1.72
N ASP A 177 5.17 18.27 -2.07
CA ASP A 177 5.08 19.60 -1.50
C ASP A 177 4.54 19.57 -0.05
N ASP A 178 4.95 20.57 0.72
CA ASP A 178 4.55 20.71 2.12
C ASP A 178 3.01 20.88 2.27
N GLU A 179 2.34 21.35 1.22
CA GLU A 179 0.88 21.48 1.20
C GLU A 179 0.22 20.10 1.32
N LEU A 180 0.60 19.13 0.49
CA LEU A 180 0.05 17.78 0.57
C LEU A 180 0.42 17.11 1.90
N LEU A 181 1.68 17.23 2.32
CA LEU A 181 2.15 16.63 3.57
C LEU A 181 1.40 17.15 4.79
N SER A 182 1.07 18.44 4.85
CA SER A 182 0.30 19.05 5.94
C SER A 182 -1.15 18.56 6.04
N LEU A 183 -1.68 17.92 4.99
CA LEU A 183 -3.03 17.34 4.96
C LEU A 183 -3.05 15.86 5.38
N VAL A 184 -1.87 15.24 5.56
CA VAL A 184 -1.73 13.81 5.83
C VAL A 184 -1.74 13.54 7.34
N THR A 185 -2.61 12.62 7.77
CA THR A 185 -2.64 12.15 9.16
C THR A 185 -1.57 11.07 9.38
N TYR A 186 -1.51 10.07 8.50
CA TYR A 186 -0.57 8.96 8.57
C TYR A 186 0.26 8.90 7.29
N LEU A 187 1.57 9.07 7.40
CA LEU A 187 2.50 8.87 6.28
C LEU A 187 3.25 7.55 6.47
N THR A 188 3.21 6.67 5.44
CA THR A 188 3.77 5.31 5.52
C THR A 188 4.83 5.06 4.45
N PRO A 189 5.98 5.77 4.47
CA PRO A 189 7.09 5.52 3.56
C PRO A 189 7.87 4.25 3.95
N ASN A 190 8.57 3.68 2.98
CA ASN A 190 9.71 2.82 3.29
C ASN A 190 10.96 3.67 3.56
N GLU A 191 12.08 3.01 3.91
CA GLU A 191 13.34 3.69 4.23
C GLU A 191 13.87 4.54 3.08
N GLN A 192 13.71 4.11 1.83
CA GLN A 192 14.20 4.83 0.65
C GLN A 192 13.29 6.02 0.31
N GLU A 193 11.99 5.83 0.39
CA GLU A 193 10.99 6.89 0.19
C GLU A 193 11.16 7.99 1.24
N ALA A 194 11.35 7.61 2.51
CA ALA A 194 11.55 8.54 3.59
C ALA A 194 12.86 9.35 3.45
N ALA A 195 13.95 8.70 3.03
CA ALA A 195 15.21 9.36 2.77
C ALA A 195 15.12 10.33 1.57
N MET A 196 14.43 9.92 0.50
CA MET A 196 14.24 10.75 -0.70
C MET A 196 13.40 12.00 -0.38
N GLU A 197 12.30 11.82 0.34
CA GLU A 197 11.36 12.90 0.69
C GLU A 197 12.00 13.98 1.58
N THR A 198 12.95 13.60 2.39
CA THR A 198 13.63 14.53 3.31
C THR A 198 14.99 15.00 2.81
N GLY A 199 15.57 14.33 1.82
CA GLY A 199 16.96 14.55 1.41
C GLY A 199 18.00 14.15 2.47
N LEU A 200 17.58 13.48 3.56
CA LEU A 200 18.45 13.07 4.65
C LEU A 200 18.94 11.64 4.43
N PRO A 201 20.23 11.35 4.72
CA PRO A 201 20.75 10.01 4.59
C PRO A 201 20.15 9.08 5.64
N LEU A 202 19.95 7.82 5.26
CA LEU A 202 19.54 6.75 6.14
C LEU A 202 20.63 5.68 6.13
N ASN A 203 21.49 5.73 7.16
CA ASN A 203 22.63 4.84 7.27
C ASN A 203 22.23 3.53 7.93
N MET A 204 22.92 2.47 7.52
CA MET A 204 22.73 1.12 8.06
C MET A 204 24.04 0.61 8.64
N GLU A 205 24.04 0.23 9.91
CA GLU A 205 25.20 -0.39 10.57
C GLU A 205 24.84 -1.83 10.94
N ASN A 206 25.63 -2.78 10.47
CA ASN A 206 25.38 -4.21 10.69
C ASN A 206 23.97 -4.71 10.33
N GLY A 207 23.36 -4.14 9.28
CA GLY A 207 22.00 -4.49 8.84
C GLY A 207 20.89 -3.84 9.68
N VAL A 208 21.23 -2.96 10.61
CA VAL A 208 20.27 -2.20 11.43
C VAL A 208 20.34 -0.73 11.07
N ILE A 209 19.18 -0.13 10.84
CA ILE A 209 19.09 1.30 10.53
C ILE A 209 19.41 2.13 11.78
N CYS A 210 20.25 3.16 11.58
CA CYS A 210 20.66 4.09 12.63
C CYS A 210 19.43 4.78 13.24
N PRO A 211 19.19 4.66 14.56
CA PRO A 211 18.05 5.29 15.21
C PRO A 211 18.02 6.81 15.08
N GLU A 212 19.18 7.43 15.11
CA GLU A 212 19.34 8.89 15.01
C GLU A 212 18.93 9.40 13.62
N ASP A 213 19.20 8.63 12.56
CA ASP A 213 18.76 8.95 11.20
C ASP A 213 17.25 8.84 11.06
N LEU A 214 16.65 7.77 11.60
CA LEU A 214 15.19 7.64 11.65
C LEU A 214 14.54 8.81 12.39
N ALA A 215 15.12 9.22 13.55
CA ALA A 215 14.60 10.34 14.32
C ALA A 215 14.64 11.64 13.52
N ARG A 216 15.76 11.92 12.83
CA ARG A 216 15.93 13.14 12.02
C ARG A 216 14.96 13.16 10.83
N ILE A 217 14.84 12.06 10.11
CA ILE A 217 13.93 11.92 8.97
C ILE A 217 12.48 12.14 9.41
N ALA A 218 12.06 11.46 10.47
CA ALA A 218 10.69 11.60 10.93
C ALA A 218 10.40 12.98 11.53
N ALA A 219 11.36 13.62 12.19
CA ALA A 219 11.23 15.00 12.64
C ALA A 219 11.03 15.95 11.46
N ALA A 220 11.83 15.81 10.39
CA ALA A 220 11.70 16.62 9.19
C ALA A 220 10.33 16.44 8.49
N LEU A 221 9.78 15.24 8.47
CA LEU A 221 8.43 14.99 7.92
C LEU A 221 7.32 15.57 8.82
N ARG A 222 7.49 15.52 10.13
CA ARG A 222 6.55 16.14 11.07
C ARG A 222 6.59 17.65 11.01
N ASP A 223 7.76 18.24 10.82
CA ASP A 223 7.92 19.69 10.64
C ASP A 223 7.18 20.19 9.37
N LYS A 224 6.99 19.32 8.38
CA LYS A 224 6.15 19.57 7.20
C LYS A 224 4.64 19.39 7.47
N GLY A 225 4.24 19.01 8.69
CA GLY A 225 2.84 18.95 9.12
C GLY A 225 2.22 17.56 9.20
N VAL A 226 2.97 16.49 8.90
CA VAL A 226 2.48 15.11 9.06
C VAL A 226 2.27 14.78 10.53
N GLU A 227 1.11 14.24 10.89
CA GLU A 227 0.79 13.95 12.30
C GLU A 227 1.52 12.69 12.81
N HIS A 228 1.48 11.59 12.02
CA HIS A 228 2.10 10.31 12.36
C HIS A 228 2.98 9.82 11.21
N VAL A 229 4.26 9.62 11.49
CA VAL A 229 5.24 9.06 10.53
C VAL A 229 5.53 7.61 10.91
N ILE A 230 5.20 6.67 10.02
CA ILE A 230 5.41 5.23 10.17
C ILE A 230 6.34 4.77 9.06
N ILE A 231 7.60 4.49 9.37
CA ILE A 231 8.59 4.06 8.38
C ILE A 231 8.65 2.54 8.36
N THR A 232 8.35 1.93 7.22
CA THR A 232 8.53 0.48 7.03
C THR A 232 9.98 0.17 6.72
N LEU A 233 10.54 -0.89 7.36
CA LEU A 233 11.97 -1.21 7.37
C LEU A 233 12.23 -2.64 6.87
N GLY A 234 11.35 -3.18 6.03
CA GLY A 234 11.44 -4.53 5.50
C GLY A 234 11.60 -5.59 6.60
N SER A 235 12.67 -6.36 6.56
CA SER A 235 12.95 -7.40 7.56
C SER A 235 13.27 -6.86 8.96
N ASN A 236 13.48 -5.54 9.11
CA ASN A 236 13.65 -4.86 10.40
C ASN A 236 12.32 -4.39 11.02
N GLY A 237 11.18 -4.68 10.37
CA GLY A 237 9.85 -4.33 10.87
C GLY A 237 9.41 -2.93 10.46
N SER A 238 8.95 -2.14 11.43
CA SER A 238 8.59 -0.74 11.21
C SER A 238 9.00 0.13 12.40
N ALA A 239 9.08 1.44 12.18
CA ALA A 239 9.35 2.43 13.22
C ALA A 239 8.28 3.51 13.18
N VAL A 240 7.75 3.85 14.36
CA VAL A 240 6.91 5.04 14.57
C VAL A 240 7.74 6.06 15.30
N VAL A 241 7.73 7.29 14.83
CA VAL A 241 8.40 8.38 15.51
C VAL A 241 7.36 9.37 16.03
N GLU A 242 7.22 9.37 17.34
CA GLU A 242 6.35 10.26 18.09
C GLU A 242 7.16 11.33 18.83
N ALA A 243 6.47 12.26 19.52
CA ALA A 243 7.14 13.35 20.22
C ALA A 243 8.03 12.86 21.38
N ASP A 244 7.72 11.70 21.95
CA ASP A 244 8.42 11.07 23.07
C ASP A 244 9.53 10.09 22.65
N GLY A 245 9.71 9.87 21.35
CA GLY A 245 10.79 9.03 20.82
C GLY A 245 10.41 8.10 19.68
N ILE A 246 11.29 7.14 19.41
CA ILE A 246 11.12 6.13 18.37
C ILE A 246 10.63 4.84 19.01
N ARG A 247 9.51 4.33 18.49
CA ARG A 247 8.99 3.00 18.85
C ARG A 247 9.19 2.07 17.66
N ARG A 248 9.91 0.98 17.87
CA ARG A 248 10.12 -0.05 16.84
C ARG A 248 9.14 -1.20 17.03
N ILE A 249 8.50 -1.61 15.95
CA ILE A 249 7.65 -2.79 15.89
C ILE A 249 8.44 -3.85 15.12
N PRO A 250 8.75 -5.00 15.74
CA PRO A 250 9.56 -6.03 15.09
C PRO A 250 8.82 -6.66 13.90
N CYS A 251 9.60 -7.09 12.91
CA CYS A 251 9.07 -7.89 11.82
C CYS A 251 8.60 -9.26 12.32
N VAL A 252 7.44 -9.70 11.88
CA VAL A 252 6.96 -11.07 12.12
C VAL A 252 7.65 -12.01 11.14
N LYS A 253 8.56 -12.85 11.66
CA LYS A 253 9.36 -13.76 10.83
C LYS A 253 8.54 -14.96 10.38
N MET A 254 8.57 -15.24 9.08
CA MET A 254 8.02 -16.45 8.48
C MET A 254 9.15 -17.46 8.21
N SER A 255 8.81 -18.74 8.16
CA SER A 255 9.77 -19.82 7.85
C SER A 255 10.26 -19.74 6.38
N HIS A 256 9.46 -19.14 5.52
CA HIS A 256 9.75 -18.94 4.10
C HIS A 256 9.26 -17.58 3.64
N VAL A 257 10.09 -16.88 2.88
CA VAL A 257 9.74 -15.65 2.16
C VAL A 257 9.76 -16.01 0.67
N ALA A 258 8.59 -15.95 0.03
CA ALA A 258 8.42 -16.29 -1.38
C ALA A 258 8.58 -15.06 -2.28
N ASP A 259 7.88 -13.97 -1.94
CA ASP A 259 7.82 -12.76 -2.76
C ASP A 259 7.47 -11.55 -1.87
N PRO A 260 8.30 -10.49 -1.83
CA PRO A 260 7.99 -9.29 -1.06
C PRO A 260 6.97 -8.35 -1.73
N THR A 261 6.50 -8.68 -2.94
CA THR A 261 5.54 -7.87 -3.69
C THR A 261 4.26 -7.65 -2.86
N ALA A 262 3.74 -6.43 -2.88
CA ALA A 262 2.56 -5.98 -2.14
C ALA A 262 2.63 -6.09 -0.60
N ALA A 263 3.79 -6.43 0.01
CA ALA A 263 3.93 -6.45 1.46
C ALA A 263 3.63 -5.08 2.10
N GLY A 264 4.14 -4.00 1.49
CA GLY A 264 3.84 -2.63 1.91
C GLY A 264 2.37 -2.27 1.78
N ASP A 265 1.73 -2.65 0.66
CA ASP A 265 0.29 -2.42 0.44
C ASP A 265 -0.57 -3.20 1.45
N SER A 266 -0.20 -4.45 1.70
CA SER A 266 -0.83 -5.30 2.71
C SER A 266 -0.72 -4.70 4.12
N PHE A 267 0.48 -4.20 4.46
CA PHE A 267 0.72 -3.50 5.73
C PHE A 267 -0.15 -2.25 5.85
N VAL A 268 -0.17 -1.39 4.83
CA VAL A 268 -0.97 -0.15 4.82
C VAL A 268 -2.46 -0.45 4.93
N GLY A 269 -2.97 -1.40 4.16
CA GLY A 269 -4.37 -1.82 4.23
C GLY A 269 -4.75 -2.33 5.62
N ALA A 270 -3.93 -3.21 6.20
CA ALA A 270 -4.18 -3.75 7.53
C ALA A 270 -4.05 -2.71 8.65
N LEU A 271 -3.07 -1.81 8.56
CA LEU A 271 -2.92 -0.69 9.49
C LEU A 271 -4.17 0.20 9.48
N SER A 272 -4.67 0.52 8.28
CA SER A 272 -5.88 1.33 8.11
C SER A 272 -7.11 0.68 8.75
N VAL A 273 -7.31 -0.61 8.51
CA VAL A 273 -8.41 -1.36 9.13
C VAL A 273 -8.25 -1.38 10.65
N GLY A 274 -7.06 -1.70 11.15
CA GLY A 274 -6.78 -1.73 12.60
C GLY A 274 -7.09 -0.41 13.30
N LEU A 275 -6.68 0.72 12.71
CA LEU A 275 -6.94 2.05 13.25
C LEU A 275 -8.44 2.39 13.23
N THR A 276 -9.15 2.07 12.15
CA THR A 276 -10.57 2.39 11.98
C THR A 276 -11.50 1.58 12.89
N ILE A 277 -11.08 0.39 13.33
CA ILE A 277 -11.82 -0.37 14.36
C ILE A 277 -11.45 0.03 15.80
N GLY A 278 -10.57 1.04 15.97
CA GLY A 278 -10.21 1.60 17.27
C GLY A 278 -9.06 0.89 17.98
N LEU A 279 -8.24 0.09 17.28
CA LEU A 279 -7.00 -0.39 17.88
C LEU A 279 -6.05 0.78 18.14
N SER A 280 -5.27 0.70 19.22
CA SER A 280 -4.16 1.63 19.43
C SER A 280 -3.18 1.54 18.24
N LEU A 281 -2.42 2.60 17.99
CA LEU A 281 -1.43 2.61 16.90
C LEU A 281 -0.47 1.41 17.00
N GLU A 282 0.02 1.07 18.19
CA GLU A 282 0.88 -0.08 18.43
C GLU A 282 0.21 -1.41 18.05
N ASN A 283 -1.03 -1.60 18.45
CA ASN A 283 -1.80 -2.81 18.15
C ASN A 283 -2.15 -2.91 16.65
N ALA A 284 -2.48 -1.79 16.01
CA ALA A 284 -2.74 -1.74 14.58
C ALA A 284 -1.47 -2.04 13.75
N LEU A 285 -0.30 -1.56 14.19
CA LEU A 285 0.99 -1.89 13.59
C LEU A 285 1.36 -3.37 13.75
N ALA A 286 1.09 -3.94 14.93
CA ALA A 286 1.30 -5.36 15.14
C ALA A 286 0.38 -6.21 14.26
N PHE A 287 -0.90 -5.84 14.14
CA PHE A 287 -1.85 -6.46 13.22
C PHE A 287 -1.38 -6.37 11.77
N ALA A 288 -0.95 -5.18 11.33
CA ALA A 288 -0.40 -4.95 10.00
C ALA A 288 0.87 -5.79 9.72
N SER A 289 1.76 -5.92 10.71
CA SER A 289 2.99 -6.73 10.60
C SER A 289 2.68 -8.22 10.42
N HIS A 290 1.67 -8.77 11.11
CA HIS A 290 1.24 -10.16 10.93
C HIS A 290 0.59 -10.37 9.56
N THR A 291 -0.21 -9.40 9.09
CA THR A 291 -0.83 -9.44 7.77
C THR A 291 0.23 -9.44 6.66
N ALA A 292 1.18 -8.51 6.72
CA ALA A 292 2.28 -8.44 5.76
C ALA A 292 3.19 -9.69 5.79
N ALA A 293 3.37 -10.33 6.94
CA ALA A 293 4.13 -11.57 7.06
C ALA A 293 3.51 -12.72 6.26
N ILE A 294 2.19 -12.84 6.25
CA ILE A 294 1.50 -13.84 5.41
C ILE A 294 1.70 -13.47 3.93
N THR A 295 1.57 -12.20 3.57
CA THR A 295 1.75 -11.72 2.20
C THR A 295 3.10 -12.13 1.63
N VAL A 296 4.20 -11.86 2.32
CA VAL A 296 5.55 -12.20 1.84
C VAL A 296 5.83 -13.70 1.73
N SER A 297 5.01 -14.55 2.34
CA SER A 297 5.12 -16.01 2.23
C SER A 297 4.51 -16.60 0.96
N ARG A 298 3.90 -15.77 0.12
CA ARG A 298 3.14 -16.15 -1.09
C ARG A 298 3.62 -15.39 -2.30
N MET A 299 3.38 -15.94 -3.50
CA MET A 299 3.75 -15.33 -4.77
C MET A 299 2.69 -14.33 -5.26
N GLY A 300 3.15 -13.22 -5.86
CA GLY A 300 2.33 -12.22 -6.54
C GLY A 300 1.76 -11.15 -5.62
N ALA A 301 1.11 -10.13 -6.21
CA ALA A 301 0.52 -9.01 -5.49
C ALA A 301 -0.84 -9.38 -4.87
N MET A 302 -1.95 -9.17 -5.59
CA MET A 302 -3.30 -9.46 -5.09
C MET A 302 -3.50 -10.91 -4.61
N PRO A 303 -2.94 -11.96 -5.27
CA PRO A 303 -3.11 -13.33 -4.79
C PRO A 303 -2.48 -13.62 -3.42
N SER A 304 -1.44 -12.86 -3.02
CA SER A 304 -0.73 -13.07 -1.76
C SER A 304 -1.44 -12.49 -0.54
N LEU A 305 -2.35 -11.54 -0.74
CA LEU A 305 -3.04 -10.81 0.33
C LEU A 305 -3.93 -11.74 1.16
N PRO A 306 -3.75 -11.80 2.50
CA PRO A 306 -4.52 -12.71 3.34
C PRO A 306 -5.92 -12.22 3.70
N SER A 307 -6.78 -13.17 4.06
CA SER A 307 -8.08 -12.89 4.69
C SER A 307 -7.94 -12.61 6.20
N LEU A 308 -9.02 -12.11 6.80
CA LEU A 308 -9.09 -11.89 8.25
C LEU A 308 -8.86 -13.19 9.05
N GLU A 309 -9.46 -14.30 8.59
CA GLU A 309 -9.35 -15.61 9.25
C GLU A 309 -7.90 -16.11 9.25
N GLU A 310 -7.17 -15.89 8.16
CA GLU A 310 -5.76 -16.30 8.06
C GLU A 310 -4.87 -15.45 8.99
N VAL A 311 -5.13 -14.14 9.08
CA VAL A 311 -4.40 -13.27 10.01
C VAL A 311 -4.69 -13.64 11.45
N GLU A 312 -5.94 -13.90 11.81
CA GLU A 312 -6.29 -14.37 13.15
C GLU A 312 -5.68 -15.74 13.50
N ALA A 313 -5.63 -16.64 12.53
CA ALA A 313 -4.98 -17.94 12.74
C ALA A 313 -3.50 -17.76 13.08
N LEU A 314 -2.79 -16.87 12.36
CA LEU A 314 -1.39 -16.57 12.65
C LEU A 314 -1.23 -15.87 14.02
N LEU A 315 -2.08 -14.91 14.38
CA LEU A 315 -2.06 -14.25 15.67
C LEU A 315 -2.23 -15.28 16.82
N LYS A 316 -3.17 -16.21 16.68
CA LYS A 316 -3.40 -17.30 17.65
C LYS A 316 -2.20 -18.25 17.73
N GLU A 317 -1.66 -18.69 16.59
CA GLU A 317 -0.48 -19.56 16.50
C GLU A 317 0.73 -18.94 17.21
N ARG A 318 0.91 -17.62 17.06
CA ARG A 318 2.01 -16.88 17.69
C ARG A 318 1.75 -16.50 19.15
N GLY A 319 0.61 -16.86 19.72
CA GLY A 319 0.26 -16.54 21.09
C GLY A 319 0.15 -15.02 21.35
N PHE A 320 -0.29 -14.27 20.33
CA PHE A 320 -0.39 -12.82 20.39
C PHE A 320 -1.46 -12.38 21.40
N GLN A 321 -1.09 -11.50 22.34
CA GLN A 321 -1.95 -11.06 23.46
C GLN A 321 -2.06 -9.54 23.60
N ALA A 322 -1.49 -8.74 22.70
CA ALA A 322 -1.47 -7.29 22.84
C ALA A 322 -2.87 -6.64 22.77
N PHE A 323 -3.83 -7.30 22.07
CA PHE A 323 -5.24 -6.93 22.10
C PHE A 323 -6.15 -8.17 22.07
N ALA A 324 -7.37 -8.03 22.55
CA ALA A 324 -8.34 -9.11 22.48
C ALA A 324 -8.80 -9.33 21.02
N LEU A 325 -8.73 -10.57 20.51
CA LEU A 325 -9.15 -10.89 19.14
C LEU A 325 -10.63 -10.56 18.87
N SER A 326 -11.47 -10.48 19.92
CA SER A 326 -12.85 -10.02 19.80
C SER A 326 -12.98 -8.56 19.31
N ALA A 327 -11.91 -7.76 19.36
CA ALA A 327 -11.89 -6.44 18.73
C ALA A 327 -12.05 -6.54 17.19
N LEU A 328 -11.72 -7.69 16.59
CA LEU A 328 -11.87 -7.96 15.17
C LEU A 328 -13.30 -8.42 14.78
N ASP A 329 -14.18 -8.71 15.74
CA ASP A 329 -15.52 -9.24 15.44
C ASP A 329 -16.39 -8.25 14.66
N VAL A 330 -16.15 -6.95 14.81
CA VAL A 330 -16.84 -5.89 14.04
C VAL A 330 -16.60 -6.02 12.52
N LEU A 331 -15.52 -6.66 12.11
CA LEU A 331 -15.16 -6.87 10.71
C LEU A 331 -15.96 -8.02 10.05
N ARG A 332 -16.69 -8.83 10.84
CA ARG A 332 -17.50 -9.96 10.36
C ARG A 332 -18.97 -9.64 10.21
N THR A 333 -19.43 -8.51 10.80
CA THR A 333 -20.85 -8.13 10.76
C THR A 333 -21.23 -7.51 9.45
#